data_a3ffef1b4dce89c1ec09347ddc01f4ef
#
_entry.id   a3ffef1b4dce89c1ec09347ddc01f4ef
#
_cell.length_a   1.000
_cell.length_b   1.000
_cell.length_c   1.000
_cell.angle_alpha   90.00
_cell.angle_beta   90.00
_cell.angle_gamma   90.00
#
_symmetry.space_group_name_H-M   'P 1'
#
loop_
_entity.id
_entity.type
_entity.pdbx_description
1 polymer ?
#
loop_
_entity_poly.entity_id
_entity_poly.type
_entity_poly.pdbx_seq_one_letter_code
_entity_poly.pdbx_strand_id
1 'polypeptide(L)'
;MSETTHLHLLRPGQRATITRINGASALRRRFIEMGIVKGETILIERHAPLGDPIEYLVKGYHLALRKEEANQIEVVVLGDENV
;
A
#
# COMPACT_ATOMS: atom_id res chain seq x y z
N MET A 1 -18.86 -4.48 -6.95
CA MET A 1 -18.02 -3.32 -7.30
C MET A 1 -16.96 -3.09 -6.25
N SER A 2 -15.75 -2.87 -6.69
CA SER A 2 -14.65 -2.58 -5.75
C SER A 2 -14.67 -1.10 -5.40
N GLU A 3 -14.43 -0.81 -4.14
CA GLU A 3 -14.37 0.56 -3.66
C GLU A 3 -12.94 1.01 -3.50
N THR A 4 -12.70 2.29 -3.80
CA THR A 4 -11.42 2.91 -3.55
C THR A 4 -11.28 3.17 -2.06
N THR A 5 -10.13 2.84 -1.51
CA THR A 5 -9.81 3.13 -0.13
C THR A 5 -8.35 3.56 -0.03
N HIS A 6 -7.87 3.82 1.17
CA HIS A 6 -6.47 4.21 1.39
C HIS A 6 -5.69 3.02 1.90
N LEU A 7 -4.44 2.93 1.45
CA LEU A 7 -3.61 1.76 1.70
C LEU A 7 -3.46 1.44 3.19
N HIS A 8 -3.34 2.46 4.05
CA HIS A 8 -3.13 2.23 5.48
C HIS A 8 -4.33 1.58 6.18
N LEU A 9 -5.50 1.56 5.54
CA LEU A 9 -6.72 1.00 6.14
C LEU A 9 -6.88 -0.50 5.89
N LEU A 10 -6.02 -1.09 5.08
CA LEU A 10 -6.13 -2.50 4.75
C LEU A 10 -5.55 -3.38 5.85
N ARG A 11 -6.04 -4.62 5.91
CA ARG A 11 -5.59 -5.60 6.91
C ARG A 11 -4.51 -6.50 6.33
N PRO A 12 -3.67 -7.09 7.19
CA PRO A 12 -2.71 -8.09 6.75
C PRO A 12 -3.40 -9.20 5.96
N GLY A 13 -2.76 -9.62 4.88
CA GLY A 13 -3.28 -10.65 3.98
C GLY A 13 -4.08 -10.11 2.82
N GLN A 14 -4.51 -8.85 2.86
CA GLN A 14 -5.25 -8.25 1.76
C GLN A 14 -4.31 -7.80 0.66
N ARG A 15 -4.78 -7.93 -0.58
CA ARG A 15 -4.08 -7.43 -1.76
C ARG A 15 -4.92 -6.35 -2.41
N ALA A 16 -4.24 -5.40 -3.02
CA ALA A 16 -4.93 -4.27 -3.64
C ALA A 16 -4.14 -3.76 -4.84
N THR A 17 -4.86 -3.10 -5.74
CA THR A 17 -4.24 -2.44 -6.89
C THR A 17 -4.15 -0.95 -6.58
N ILE A 18 -2.97 -0.38 -6.79
CA ILE A 18 -2.75 1.05 -6.59
C ILE A 18 -3.44 1.82 -7.71
N THR A 19 -4.33 2.74 -7.35
CA THR A 19 -5.09 3.52 -8.32
C THR A 19 -4.67 4.98 -8.37
N ARG A 20 -4.13 5.52 -7.28
CA ARG A 20 -3.74 6.92 -7.24
C ARG A 20 -2.73 7.16 -6.13
N ILE A 21 -1.79 8.05 -6.40
CA ILE A 21 -0.80 8.46 -5.41
C ILE A 21 -0.91 9.96 -5.23
N ASN A 22 -1.21 10.37 -3.99
CA ASN A 22 -1.35 11.77 -3.63
C ASN A 22 -0.10 12.25 -2.91
N GLY A 23 -0.12 13.50 -2.47
CA GLY A 23 0.96 14.05 -1.68
C GLY A 23 1.93 14.89 -2.49
N ALA A 24 2.95 15.39 -1.82
CA ALA A 24 3.96 16.25 -2.42
C ALA A 24 4.80 15.52 -3.45
N SER A 25 5.35 16.26 -4.40
CA SER A 25 6.15 15.69 -5.50
C SER A 25 7.33 14.84 -4.99
N ALA A 26 7.98 15.27 -3.92
CA ALA A 26 9.11 14.53 -3.37
C ALA A 26 8.69 13.15 -2.84
N LEU A 27 7.53 13.09 -2.15
CA LEU A 27 7.01 11.84 -1.65
C LEU A 27 6.59 10.91 -2.78
N ARG A 28 5.92 11.46 -3.78
CA ARG A 28 5.47 10.69 -4.95
C ARG A 28 6.66 10.11 -5.69
N ARG A 29 7.74 10.89 -5.86
CA ARG A 29 8.95 10.42 -6.51
C ARG A 29 9.57 9.26 -5.73
N ARG A 30 9.58 9.38 -4.40
CA ARG A 30 10.08 8.32 -3.54
C ARG A 30 9.31 7.02 -3.72
N PHE A 31 7.99 7.11 -3.79
CA PHE A 31 7.15 5.95 -4.03
C PHE A 31 7.46 5.29 -5.36
N ILE A 32 7.62 6.08 -6.41
CA ILE A 32 7.95 5.57 -7.74
C ILE A 32 9.27 4.81 -7.70
N GLU A 33 10.26 5.36 -7.02
CA GLU A 33 11.57 4.72 -6.87
C GLU A 33 11.48 3.39 -6.13
N MET A 34 10.51 3.26 -5.24
CA MET A 34 10.26 2.02 -4.49
C MET A 34 9.42 1.02 -5.27
N GLY A 35 8.96 1.38 -6.46
CA GLY A 35 8.09 0.51 -7.25
C GLY A 35 6.61 0.67 -6.96
N ILE A 36 6.24 1.66 -6.15
CA ILE A 36 4.85 1.94 -5.82
C ILE A 36 4.30 2.87 -6.90
N VAL A 37 3.65 2.27 -7.90
CA VAL A 37 3.13 3.00 -9.04
C VAL A 37 1.70 2.57 -9.33
N LYS A 38 0.96 3.44 -10.00
CA LYS A 38 -0.42 3.14 -10.40
C LYS A 38 -0.46 1.87 -11.22
N GLY A 39 -1.41 1.00 -10.89
CA GLY A 39 -1.60 -0.28 -11.57
C GLY A 39 -0.86 -1.43 -10.91
N GLU A 40 0.04 -1.15 -9.98
CA GLU A 40 0.79 -2.19 -9.31
C GLU A 40 -0.03 -2.85 -8.20
N THR A 41 0.18 -4.15 -7.98
CA THR A 41 -0.46 -4.88 -6.89
C THR A 41 0.43 -4.82 -5.65
N ILE A 42 -0.20 -4.57 -4.51
CA ILE A 42 0.50 -4.48 -3.23
C ILE A 42 -0.19 -5.41 -2.23
N LEU A 43 0.61 -6.14 -1.46
CA LEU A 43 0.12 -7.04 -0.41
C LEU A 43 0.47 -6.44 0.94
N ILE A 44 -0.48 -6.46 1.86
CA ILE A 44 -0.25 -6.00 3.22
C ILE A 44 0.24 -7.19 4.02
N GLU A 45 1.50 -7.15 4.49
CA GLU A 45 2.08 -8.27 5.20
C GLU A 45 1.78 -8.24 6.69
N ARG A 46 2.09 -7.11 7.34
CA ARG A 46 1.80 -6.98 8.77
C ARG A 46 1.99 -5.54 9.22
N HIS A 47 1.41 -5.26 10.38
CA HIS A 47 1.64 -4.01 11.08
C HIS A 47 2.73 -4.26 12.13
N ALA A 48 3.58 -3.26 12.38
CA ALA A 48 4.52 -3.32 13.50
C ALA A 48 3.73 -3.44 14.81
N PRO A 49 4.37 -3.91 15.90
CA PRO A 49 3.66 -4.12 17.17
C PRO A 49 2.83 -2.93 17.66
N LEU A 50 3.28 -1.72 17.40
CA LEU A 50 2.55 -0.52 17.79
C LEU A 50 1.66 0.02 16.65
N GLY A 51 1.53 -0.74 15.57
CA GLY A 51 0.67 -0.37 14.45
C GLY A 51 1.34 0.47 13.37
N ASP A 52 2.57 0.90 13.59
CA ASP A 52 3.30 1.75 12.64
C ASP A 52 4.80 1.48 12.78
N PRO A 53 5.53 1.23 11.69
CA PRO A 53 5.10 1.22 10.29
C PRO A 53 4.32 -0.04 9.90
N ILE A 54 3.80 -0.04 8.67
CA ILE A 54 3.12 -1.19 8.09
C ILE A 54 4.04 -1.79 7.03
N GLU A 55 4.15 -3.13 7.02
CA GLU A 55 5.00 -3.83 6.07
C GLU A 55 4.19 -4.33 4.90
N TYR A 56 4.74 -4.12 3.70
CA TYR A 56 4.11 -4.46 2.43
C TYR A 56 5.05 -5.27 1.55
N LEU A 57 4.45 -5.99 0.60
CA LEU A 57 5.19 -6.69 -0.44
C LEU A 57 4.76 -6.12 -1.80
N VAL A 58 5.71 -5.64 -2.58
CA VAL A 58 5.49 -5.08 -3.92
C VAL A 58 6.57 -5.63 -4.84
N LYS A 59 6.17 -6.24 -5.96
CA LYS A 59 7.11 -6.78 -6.96
C LYS A 59 8.17 -7.70 -6.35
N GLY A 60 7.79 -8.46 -5.32
CA GLY A 60 8.72 -9.36 -4.65
C GLY A 60 9.64 -8.69 -3.63
N TYR A 61 9.49 -7.39 -3.40
CA TYR A 61 10.28 -6.67 -2.42
C TYR A 61 9.47 -6.37 -1.19
N HIS A 62 10.08 -6.54 -0.02
CA HIS A 62 9.48 -6.15 1.25
C HIS A 62 9.83 -4.70 1.54
N LEU A 63 8.85 -3.92 1.93
CA LEU A 63 9.09 -2.52 2.29
C LEU A 63 8.16 -2.11 3.41
N ALA A 64 8.54 -1.06 4.12
CA ALA A 64 7.75 -0.53 5.22
C ALA A 64 7.40 0.92 4.96
N LEU A 65 6.14 1.28 5.21
CA LEU A 65 5.67 2.66 5.09
C LEU A 65 5.03 3.09 6.39
N ARG A 66 5.25 4.34 6.77
CA ARG A 66 4.50 4.94 7.85
C ARG A 66 3.05 5.07 7.45
N LYS A 67 2.14 5.02 8.42
CA LYS A 67 0.71 5.18 8.14
C LYS A 67 0.42 6.46 7.38
N GLU A 68 1.08 7.56 7.75
CA GLU A 68 0.88 8.84 7.07
C GLU A 68 1.31 8.79 5.61
N GLU A 69 2.33 7.99 5.29
CA GLU A 69 2.76 7.79 3.91
C GLU A 69 1.75 6.92 3.16
N ALA A 70 1.35 5.82 3.77
CA ALA A 70 0.37 4.91 3.15
C ALA A 70 -0.98 5.58 2.94
N ASN A 71 -1.33 6.54 3.77
CA ASN A 71 -2.57 7.30 3.61
C ASN A 71 -2.61 8.09 2.30
N GLN A 72 -1.45 8.37 1.69
CA GLN A 72 -1.39 9.08 0.42
C GLN A 72 -1.62 8.17 -0.78
N ILE A 73 -1.74 6.88 -0.56
CA ILE A 73 -1.90 5.89 -1.65
C ILE A 73 -3.33 5.37 -1.64
N GLU A 74 -4.03 5.59 -2.75
CA GLU A 74 -5.39 5.07 -2.93
C GLU A 74 -5.32 3.75 -3.67
N VAL A 75 -6.13 2.80 -3.23
CA VAL A 75 -6.12 1.45 -3.76
C VAL A 75 -7.53 0.91 -3.92
N VAL A 76 -7.65 -0.15 -4.73
CA VAL A 76 -8.86 -0.94 -4.84
C VAL A 76 -8.51 -2.34 -4.36
N VAL A 77 -9.26 -2.83 -3.37
CA VAL A 77 -9.00 -4.14 -2.77
C VAL A 77 -9.32 -5.24 -3.76
N LEU A 78 -8.38 -6.17 -3.94
CA LEU A 78 -8.57 -7.35 -4.79
C LEU A 78 -9.12 -8.53 -3.99
N GLY A 79 -8.74 -8.65 -2.71
CA GLY A 79 -9.18 -9.74 -1.86
C GLY A 79 -8.12 -10.09 -0.84
N ASP A 80 -8.41 -11.15 -0.09
CA ASP A 80 -7.49 -11.67 0.91
C ASP A 80 -6.69 -12.83 0.34
N GLU A 81 -5.43 -12.93 0.73
CA GLU A 81 -4.55 -13.97 0.26
C GLU A 81 -5.04 -15.38 0.65
N ASN A 82 -5.76 -15.47 1.77
CA ASN A 82 -6.22 -16.73 2.34
C ASN A 82 -7.65 -17.11 1.93
N VAL A 83 -8.18 -16.54 0.90
CA VAL A 83 -9.53 -16.81 0.44
C VAL A 83 -9.52 -17.75 -0.75
#